data_12086bd39397503284fd963b23e37f1e
#
_entry.id   12086bd39397503284fd963b23e37f1e
#
_cell.length_a   1.000
_cell.length_b   1.000
_cell.length_c   1.000
_cell.angle_alpha   90.00
_cell.angle_beta   90.00
_cell.angle_gamma   90.00
#
_symmetry.space_group_name_H-M   'P 1'
#
loop_
_entity.id
_entity.type
_entity.pdbx_description
1 polymer ?
#
loop_
_entity_poly.entity_id
_entity_poly.type
_entity_poly.pdbx_seq_one_letter_code
_entity_poly.pdbx_strand_id
1 'polypeptide(L)'
;MDSKLFYKVMSGLYDLIDIVYFRDYENSPRKVVFESIGNTEKVLDLCTGTATNALEIAKSKPLSKVIGIDLSKDMLKIAQGKVERSKVPNIKLYHMDATNMRFLDKFFDKILLSLVLHEVEENLAEKILAEAKRVLKDNGEIIVTEWEKSRKFSRRALFLPIDILEPKPFKPFIEKDLYRYFERYGLKVVSEVHCDYSRVLKLKRSEY
;
A
#
# COMPACT_ATOMS: atom_id res chain seq x y z
N MET A 1 -22.85 -11.51 -10.64
CA MET A 1 -22.97 -10.19 -9.98
C MET A 1 -22.29 -9.19 -10.90
N ASP A 2 -22.97 -8.08 -11.23
CA ASP A 2 -22.40 -7.06 -12.13
C ASP A 2 -21.08 -6.55 -11.53
N SER A 3 -19.98 -6.58 -12.30
CA SER A 3 -18.67 -6.18 -11.84
C SER A 3 -18.67 -4.73 -11.28
N LYS A 4 -19.47 -3.85 -11.88
CA LYS A 4 -19.64 -2.47 -11.40
C LYS A 4 -20.26 -2.39 -10.00
N LEU A 5 -21.26 -3.24 -9.72
CA LEU A 5 -21.88 -3.28 -8.39
C LEU A 5 -20.93 -3.86 -7.36
N PHE A 6 -20.16 -4.88 -7.73
CA PHE A 6 -19.14 -5.49 -6.87
C PHE A 6 -18.08 -4.46 -6.47
N TYR A 7 -17.46 -3.76 -7.42
CA TYR A 7 -16.44 -2.75 -7.12
C TYR A 7 -16.99 -1.52 -6.38
N LYS A 8 -18.25 -1.14 -6.64
CA LYS A 8 -18.91 -0.06 -5.88
C LYS A 8 -19.17 -0.47 -4.41
N VAL A 9 -19.56 -1.71 -4.19
CA VAL A 9 -19.74 -2.26 -2.83
C VAL A 9 -18.38 -2.41 -2.14
N MET A 10 -17.38 -2.93 -2.84
CA MET A 10 -16.03 -3.08 -2.32
C MET A 10 -15.36 -1.74 -2.00
N SER A 11 -15.50 -0.72 -2.86
CA SER A 11 -14.95 0.60 -2.55
C SER A 11 -15.58 1.24 -1.30
N GLY A 12 -16.89 1.07 -1.11
CA GLY A 12 -17.57 1.47 0.12
C GLY A 12 -17.11 0.69 1.34
N LEU A 13 -16.80 -0.60 1.16
CA LEU A 13 -16.25 -1.46 2.22
C LEU A 13 -14.82 -1.06 2.57
N TYR A 14 -13.96 -0.75 1.60
CA TYR A 14 -12.60 -0.24 1.84
C TYR A 14 -12.63 1.12 2.56
N ASP A 15 -13.50 2.05 2.15
CA ASP A 15 -13.66 3.33 2.86
C ASP A 15 -14.21 3.12 4.29
N LEU A 16 -15.05 2.10 4.53
CA LEU A 16 -15.53 1.73 5.87
C LEU A 16 -14.42 1.07 6.72
N ILE A 17 -13.63 0.18 6.14
CA ILE A 17 -12.45 -0.41 6.78
C ILE A 17 -11.50 0.70 7.22
N ASP A 18 -11.25 1.67 6.35
CA ASP A 18 -10.46 2.85 6.65
C ASP A 18 -10.98 3.61 7.89
N ILE A 19 -12.28 3.86 7.93
CA ILE A 19 -12.91 4.59 9.05
C ILE A 19 -12.84 3.77 10.34
N VAL A 20 -13.03 2.46 10.28
CA VAL A 20 -13.10 1.61 11.49
C VAL A 20 -11.71 1.31 12.05
N TYR A 21 -10.75 0.94 11.18
CA TYR A 21 -9.45 0.42 11.60
C TYR A 21 -8.33 1.47 11.63
N PHE A 22 -8.49 2.56 10.88
CA PHE A 22 -7.48 3.64 10.80
C PHE A 22 -7.99 5.00 11.31
N ARG A 23 -9.08 4.99 12.11
CA ARG A 23 -9.70 6.19 12.67
C ARG A 23 -8.77 6.94 13.63
N ASP A 24 -8.03 6.20 14.44
CA ASP A 24 -7.05 6.78 15.38
C ASP A 24 -5.77 7.08 14.60
N TYR A 25 -5.64 8.33 14.14
CA TYR A 25 -4.50 8.75 13.33
C TYR A 25 -3.16 8.50 14.03
N GLU A 26 -3.05 8.72 15.33
CA GLU A 26 -1.81 8.57 16.11
C GLU A 26 -1.30 7.12 16.13
N ASN A 27 -2.20 6.15 16.12
CA ASN A 27 -1.90 4.71 16.09
C ASN A 27 -2.14 4.09 14.70
N SER A 28 -2.36 4.93 13.70
CA SER A 28 -2.65 4.51 12.33
C SER A 28 -1.35 4.26 11.52
N PRO A 29 -1.34 3.26 10.64
CA PRO A 29 -0.25 3.07 9.70
C PRO A 29 -0.05 4.29 8.78
N ARG A 30 -1.08 5.10 8.55
CA ARG A 30 -1.01 6.31 7.74
C ARG A 30 -0.04 7.33 8.29
N LYS A 31 -0.05 7.57 9.60
CA LYS A 31 0.92 8.47 10.24
C LYS A 31 2.35 8.03 9.93
N VAL A 32 2.65 6.75 10.13
CA VAL A 32 3.98 6.19 9.88
C VAL A 32 4.37 6.35 8.41
N VAL A 33 3.45 6.07 7.48
CA VAL A 33 3.68 6.25 6.04
C VAL A 33 3.95 7.72 5.72
N PHE A 34 3.14 8.66 6.20
CA PHE A 34 3.27 10.09 5.89
C PHE A 34 4.54 10.71 6.48
N GLU A 35 4.93 10.31 7.69
CA GLU A 35 6.19 10.72 8.31
C GLU A 35 7.42 10.16 7.59
N SER A 36 7.23 9.07 6.84
CA SER A 36 8.29 8.43 6.05
C SER A 36 8.54 9.11 4.70
N ILE A 37 7.67 10.01 4.28
CA ILE A 37 7.76 10.71 2.99
C ILE A 37 8.35 12.11 3.20
N GLY A 38 9.41 12.40 2.48
CA GLY A 38 10.03 13.73 2.43
C GLY A 38 9.23 14.72 1.59
N ASN A 39 9.62 16.00 1.62
CA ASN A 39 8.86 17.08 0.99
C ASN A 39 9.06 17.22 -0.53
N THR A 40 10.06 16.54 -1.12
CA THR A 40 10.46 16.72 -2.54
C THR A 40 10.65 15.39 -3.26
N GLU A 41 10.05 14.32 -2.75
CA GLU A 41 10.27 12.97 -3.24
C GLU A 41 9.32 12.60 -4.39
N LYS A 42 9.77 11.68 -5.24
CA LYS A 42 8.93 10.96 -6.20
C LYS A 42 8.40 9.71 -5.54
N VAL A 43 7.11 9.66 -5.34
CA VAL A 43 6.41 8.58 -4.62
C VAL A 43 5.56 7.79 -5.61
N LEU A 44 5.67 6.46 -5.57
CA LEU A 44 4.81 5.54 -6.30
C LEU A 44 3.92 4.78 -5.30
N ASP A 45 2.62 4.82 -5.51
CA ASP A 45 1.63 4.02 -4.77
C ASP A 45 1.16 2.87 -5.67
N LEU A 46 1.65 1.66 -5.38
CA LEU A 46 1.34 0.43 -6.13
C LEU A 46 0.00 -0.14 -5.66
N CYS A 47 -0.85 -0.52 -6.62
CA CYS A 47 -2.20 -0.98 -6.34
C CYS A 47 -2.97 0.05 -5.50
N THR A 48 -2.96 1.30 -5.96
CA THR A 48 -3.42 2.48 -5.22
C THR A 48 -4.92 2.45 -4.86
N GLY A 49 -5.69 1.55 -5.48
CA GLY A 49 -7.13 1.42 -5.29
C GLY A 49 -7.86 2.74 -5.54
N THR A 50 -8.55 3.24 -4.53
CA THR A 50 -9.24 4.54 -4.57
C THR A 50 -8.32 5.75 -4.31
N ALA A 51 -7.01 5.54 -4.29
CA ALA A 51 -5.93 6.52 -4.11
C ALA A 51 -5.98 7.31 -2.80
N THR A 52 -6.49 6.72 -1.73
CA THR A 52 -6.61 7.43 -0.43
C THR A 52 -5.22 7.83 0.10
N ASN A 53 -4.26 6.89 0.15
CA ASN A 53 -2.90 7.19 0.62
C ASN A 53 -2.18 8.16 -0.31
N ALA A 54 -2.22 7.91 -1.63
CA ALA A 54 -1.59 8.78 -2.63
C ALA A 54 -2.10 10.22 -2.54
N LEU A 55 -3.41 10.40 -2.37
CA LEU A 55 -4.03 11.71 -2.28
C LEU A 55 -3.65 12.45 -0.99
N GLU A 56 -3.66 11.77 0.15
CA GLU A 56 -3.27 12.38 1.42
C GLU A 56 -1.77 12.75 1.44
N ILE A 57 -0.89 11.93 0.85
CA ILE A 57 0.52 12.29 0.65
C ILE A 57 0.64 13.52 -0.24
N ALA A 58 -0.07 13.56 -1.36
CA ALA A 58 0.00 14.70 -2.27
C ALA A 58 -0.46 16.01 -1.62
N LYS A 59 -1.48 15.97 -0.76
CA LYS A 59 -1.93 17.12 0.04
C LYS A 59 -0.90 17.56 1.08
N SER A 60 -0.35 16.61 1.83
CA SER A 60 0.59 16.89 2.92
C SER A 60 1.99 17.25 2.46
N LYS A 61 2.38 16.84 1.25
CA LYS A 61 3.71 17.01 0.65
C LYS A 61 3.61 17.68 -0.73
N PRO A 62 3.25 18.97 -0.80
CA PRO A 62 2.91 19.64 -2.06
C PRO A 62 4.07 19.73 -3.06
N LEU A 63 5.32 19.61 -2.63
CA LEU A 63 6.50 19.62 -3.50
C LEU A 63 6.91 18.22 -3.98
N SER A 64 6.35 17.16 -3.40
CA SER A 64 6.55 15.78 -3.86
C SER A 64 5.71 15.49 -5.11
N LYS A 65 6.16 14.53 -5.92
CA LYS A 65 5.42 14.05 -7.08
C LYS A 65 4.86 12.66 -6.76
N VAL A 66 3.54 12.55 -6.69
CA VAL A 66 2.88 11.30 -6.34
C VAL A 66 2.29 10.66 -7.59
N ILE A 67 2.54 9.38 -7.78
CA ILE A 67 1.96 8.56 -8.85
C ILE A 67 1.27 7.38 -8.20
N GLY A 68 -0.01 7.17 -8.53
CA GLY A 68 -0.76 5.97 -8.18
C GLY A 68 -0.97 5.10 -9.42
N ILE A 69 -0.76 3.81 -9.30
CA ILE A 69 -1.12 2.85 -10.36
C ILE A 69 -2.05 1.78 -9.82
N ASP A 70 -2.96 1.33 -10.67
CA ASP A 70 -3.86 0.23 -10.36
C ASP A 70 -4.26 -0.52 -11.64
N LEU A 71 -4.55 -1.81 -11.51
CA LEU A 71 -5.05 -2.63 -12.62
C LEU A 71 -6.56 -2.49 -12.80
N SER A 72 -7.29 -2.08 -11.77
CA SER A 72 -8.73 -1.88 -11.78
C SER A 72 -9.11 -0.49 -12.30
N LYS A 73 -9.71 -0.45 -13.50
CA LYS A 73 -10.25 0.79 -14.06
C LYS A 73 -11.37 1.39 -13.20
N ASP A 74 -12.14 0.55 -12.53
CA ASP A 74 -13.26 1.00 -11.68
C ASP A 74 -12.73 1.69 -10.42
N MET A 75 -11.68 1.15 -9.78
CA MET A 75 -10.99 1.81 -8.66
C MET A 75 -10.39 3.14 -9.09
N LEU A 76 -9.70 3.16 -10.23
CA LEU A 76 -9.10 4.39 -10.76
C LEU A 76 -10.14 5.45 -11.12
N LYS A 77 -11.33 5.06 -11.57
CA LYS A 77 -12.43 6.00 -11.81
C LYS A 77 -12.87 6.70 -10.53
N ILE A 78 -12.95 5.96 -9.42
CA ILE A 78 -13.28 6.53 -8.09
C ILE A 78 -12.13 7.43 -7.62
N ALA A 79 -10.88 6.94 -7.74
CA ALA A 79 -9.68 7.68 -7.40
C ALA A 79 -9.58 9.01 -8.16
N GLN A 80 -9.82 8.99 -9.48
CA GLN A 80 -9.81 10.18 -10.32
C GLN A 80 -10.82 11.20 -9.84
N GLY A 81 -12.05 10.78 -9.51
CA GLY A 81 -13.07 11.68 -8.97
C GLY A 81 -12.67 12.29 -7.60
N LYS A 82 -11.94 11.55 -6.75
CA LYS A 82 -11.38 12.08 -5.48
C LYS A 82 -10.30 13.14 -5.78
N VAL A 83 -9.38 12.84 -6.70
CA VAL A 83 -8.28 13.75 -7.10
C VAL A 83 -8.83 15.05 -7.68
N GLU A 84 -9.78 14.99 -8.61
CA GLU A 84 -10.39 16.16 -9.23
C GLU A 84 -11.07 17.09 -8.21
N ARG A 85 -11.84 16.50 -7.27
CA ARG A 85 -12.47 17.27 -6.19
C ARG A 85 -11.46 17.92 -5.24
N SER A 86 -10.32 17.30 -5.04
CA SER A 86 -9.29 17.79 -4.12
C SER A 86 -8.49 18.96 -4.69
N LYS A 87 -8.46 19.12 -6.03
CA LYS A 87 -7.67 20.12 -6.77
C LYS A 87 -6.17 20.08 -6.47
N VAL A 88 -5.66 18.92 -6.06
CA VAL A 88 -4.23 18.73 -5.75
C VAL A 88 -3.46 18.50 -7.05
N PRO A 89 -2.44 19.33 -7.39
CA PRO A 89 -1.81 19.32 -8.71
C PRO A 89 -0.67 18.30 -8.87
N ASN A 90 -0.16 17.77 -7.78
CA ASN A 90 1.08 16.97 -7.72
C ASN A 90 0.83 15.45 -7.68
N ILE A 91 -0.38 14.99 -8.05
CA ILE A 91 -0.75 13.58 -8.15
C ILE A 91 -1.17 13.20 -9.58
N LYS A 92 -0.75 12.02 -10.04
CA LYS A 92 -1.19 11.41 -11.31
C LYS A 92 -1.56 9.96 -11.08
N LEU A 93 -2.60 9.50 -11.77
CA LEU A 93 -3.08 8.13 -11.71
C LEU A 93 -2.95 7.45 -13.07
N TYR A 94 -2.52 6.19 -13.10
CA TYR A 94 -2.38 5.42 -14.33
C TYR A 94 -2.98 4.02 -14.18
N HIS A 95 -3.70 3.58 -15.22
CA HIS A 95 -4.05 2.19 -15.38
C HIS A 95 -2.82 1.41 -15.85
N MET A 96 -2.25 0.62 -14.95
CA MET A 96 -0.97 -0.06 -15.19
C MET A 96 -0.86 -1.32 -14.34
N ASP A 97 -0.25 -2.36 -14.91
CA ASP A 97 0.09 -3.59 -14.21
C ASP A 97 1.37 -3.40 -13.40
N ALA A 98 1.30 -3.67 -12.09
CA ALA A 98 2.43 -3.56 -11.17
C ALA A 98 3.53 -4.61 -11.43
N THR A 99 3.23 -5.66 -12.21
CA THR A 99 4.21 -6.69 -12.61
C THR A 99 5.01 -6.34 -13.87
N ASN A 100 4.61 -5.26 -14.57
CA ASN A 100 5.26 -4.80 -15.80
C ASN A 100 5.07 -3.29 -15.98
N MET A 101 5.82 -2.52 -15.19
CA MET A 101 5.67 -1.07 -15.14
C MET A 101 6.45 -0.35 -16.21
N ARG A 102 5.82 0.64 -16.85
CA ARG A 102 6.43 1.50 -17.89
C ARG A 102 7.20 2.69 -17.32
N PHE A 103 7.84 2.51 -16.18
CA PHE A 103 8.73 3.50 -15.58
C PHE A 103 10.19 3.11 -15.81
N LEU A 104 11.06 4.13 -15.83
CA LEU A 104 12.50 3.94 -15.90
C LEU A 104 13.01 3.28 -14.61
N ASP A 105 14.12 2.57 -14.73
CA ASP A 105 14.85 2.05 -13.59
C ASP A 105 15.27 3.20 -12.65
N LYS A 106 15.26 2.95 -11.36
CA LYS A 106 15.75 3.89 -10.34
C LYS A 106 15.08 5.28 -10.42
N PHE A 107 13.77 5.31 -10.65
CA PHE A 107 13.04 6.55 -10.85
C PHE A 107 12.42 7.12 -9.56
N PHE A 108 11.95 6.25 -8.65
CA PHE A 108 11.22 6.64 -7.44
C PHE A 108 12.11 6.65 -6.19
N ASP A 109 11.85 7.63 -5.33
CA ASP A 109 12.49 7.72 -4.01
C ASP A 109 11.78 6.81 -3.00
N LYS A 110 10.44 6.73 -3.08
CA LYS A 110 9.59 5.92 -2.22
C LYS A 110 8.58 5.13 -3.05
N ILE A 111 8.34 3.90 -2.62
CA ILE A 111 7.28 3.04 -3.17
C ILE A 111 6.41 2.57 -2.03
N LEU A 112 5.10 2.69 -2.18
CA LEU A 112 4.11 2.21 -1.23
C LEU A 112 3.48 0.92 -1.74
N LEU A 113 3.30 -0.03 -0.84
CA LEU A 113 2.53 -1.25 -1.00
C LEU A 113 1.64 -1.39 0.23
N SER A 114 0.39 -0.96 0.11
CA SER A 114 -0.52 -0.90 1.27
C SER A 114 -1.65 -1.91 1.11
N LEU A 115 -1.65 -2.93 1.96
CA LEU A 115 -2.67 -3.98 2.01
C LEU A 115 -2.83 -4.73 0.67
N VAL A 116 -1.71 -5.18 0.09
CA VAL A 116 -1.66 -5.82 -1.23
C VAL A 116 -1.13 -7.24 -1.17
N LEU A 117 -0.01 -7.46 -0.45
CA LEU A 117 0.73 -8.72 -0.56
C LEU A 117 -0.02 -9.91 0.02
N HIS A 118 -0.93 -9.68 0.95
CA HIS A 118 -1.80 -10.73 1.52
C HIS A 118 -2.94 -11.16 0.58
N GLU A 119 -3.27 -10.35 -0.44
CA GLU A 119 -4.34 -10.64 -1.40
C GLU A 119 -3.84 -11.43 -2.62
N VAL A 120 -2.52 -11.42 -2.87
CA VAL A 120 -1.95 -11.97 -4.10
C VAL A 120 -1.19 -13.27 -3.88
N GLU A 121 -1.19 -14.12 -4.90
CA GLU A 121 -0.40 -15.35 -4.92
C GLU A 121 1.11 -15.04 -4.93
N GLU A 122 1.92 -15.95 -4.39
CA GLU A 122 3.36 -15.78 -4.20
C GLU A 122 4.10 -15.40 -5.50
N ASN A 123 3.76 -16.03 -6.63
CA ASN A 123 4.36 -15.75 -7.93
C ASN A 123 4.05 -14.34 -8.45
N LEU A 124 2.89 -13.81 -8.09
CA LEU A 124 2.49 -12.45 -8.44
C LEU A 124 3.19 -11.44 -7.52
N ALA A 125 3.27 -11.72 -6.22
CA ALA A 125 4.02 -10.92 -5.27
C ALA A 125 5.49 -10.79 -5.65
N GLU A 126 6.13 -11.90 -6.09
CA GLU A 126 7.51 -11.90 -6.57
C GLU A 126 7.71 -10.91 -7.74
N LYS A 127 6.83 -10.96 -8.75
CA LYS A 127 6.91 -10.05 -9.92
C LYS A 127 6.69 -8.58 -9.51
N ILE A 128 5.72 -8.32 -8.63
CA ILE A 128 5.47 -6.97 -8.11
C ILE A 128 6.70 -6.45 -7.36
N LEU A 129 7.29 -7.24 -6.49
CA LEU A 129 8.47 -6.86 -5.72
C LEU A 129 9.72 -6.68 -6.60
N ALA A 130 9.87 -7.51 -7.64
CA ALA A 130 10.96 -7.37 -8.62
C ALA A 130 10.85 -6.03 -9.38
N GLU A 131 9.65 -5.69 -9.88
CA GLU A 131 9.40 -4.42 -10.55
C GLU A 131 9.51 -3.22 -9.59
N ALA A 132 8.99 -3.33 -8.36
CA ALA A 132 9.18 -2.32 -7.34
C ALA A 132 10.68 -2.05 -7.10
N LYS A 133 11.48 -3.10 -6.94
CA LYS A 133 12.94 -2.96 -6.86
C LYS A 133 13.50 -2.27 -8.09
N ARG A 134 13.14 -2.69 -9.31
CA ARG A 134 13.69 -2.11 -10.54
C ARG A 134 13.51 -0.61 -10.61
N VAL A 135 12.31 -0.12 -10.32
CA VAL A 135 11.97 1.31 -10.42
C VAL A 135 12.38 2.13 -9.20
N LEU A 136 12.76 1.49 -8.08
CA LEU A 136 13.24 2.14 -6.87
C LEU A 136 14.67 2.63 -7.06
N LYS A 137 15.00 3.84 -6.63
CA LYS A 137 16.37 4.35 -6.56
C LYS A 137 17.24 3.53 -5.60
N ASP A 138 18.55 3.60 -5.74
CA ASP A 138 19.47 2.83 -4.88
C ASP A 138 19.31 3.21 -3.40
N ASN A 139 19.11 4.49 -3.09
CA ASN A 139 18.88 4.99 -1.74
C ASN A 139 17.38 5.04 -1.37
N GLY A 140 16.50 4.54 -2.22
CA GLY A 140 15.05 4.57 -2.02
C GLY A 140 14.57 3.56 -0.98
N GLU A 141 13.31 3.68 -0.60
CA GLU A 141 12.65 2.76 0.34
C GLU A 141 11.32 2.29 -0.20
N ILE A 142 11.01 1.01 0.03
CA ILE A 142 9.67 0.46 -0.13
C ILE A 142 9.01 0.49 1.25
N ILE A 143 7.82 1.06 1.34
CA ILE A 143 7.03 1.13 2.57
C ILE A 143 5.84 0.18 2.39
N VAL A 144 5.83 -0.88 3.17
CA VAL A 144 4.80 -1.91 3.12
C VAL A 144 3.90 -1.76 4.34
N THR A 145 2.60 -1.65 4.11
CA THR A 145 1.59 -1.73 5.16
C THR A 145 0.82 -3.04 5.02
N GLU A 146 0.78 -3.84 6.08
CA GLU A 146 0.05 -5.11 6.08
C GLU A 146 -0.73 -5.29 7.37
N TRP A 147 -1.78 -6.11 7.31
CA TRP A 147 -2.56 -6.48 8.48
C TRP A 147 -1.69 -7.20 9.51
N GLU A 148 -1.98 -6.94 10.77
CA GLU A 148 -1.42 -7.67 11.90
C GLU A 148 -2.51 -7.93 12.93
N LYS A 149 -2.56 -9.14 13.48
CA LYS A 149 -3.47 -9.43 14.60
C LYS A 149 -3.11 -8.56 15.80
N SER A 150 -4.08 -7.80 16.29
CA SER A 150 -3.84 -6.90 17.42
C SER A 150 -3.17 -7.63 18.59
N ARG A 151 -2.14 -7.02 19.14
CA ARG A 151 -1.44 -7.51 20.36
C ARG A 151 -2.31 -7.36 21.61
N LYS A 152 -3.30 -6.45 21.59
CA LYS A 152 -4.26 -6.25 22.68
C LYS A 152 -5.36 -7.29 22.58
N PHE A 153 -5.48 -8.16 23.60
CA PHE A 153 -6.48 -9.23 23.63
C PHE A 153 -7.92 -8.72 23.42
N SER A 154 -8.26 -7.59 24.04
CA SER A 154 -9.58 -6.95 23.93
C SER A 154 -9.95 -6.52 22.49
N ARG A 155 -8.95 -6.30 21.61
CA ARG A 155 -9.19 -5.87 20.23
C ARG A 155 -9.15 -7.02 19.22
N ARG A 156 -8.76 -8.24 19.64
CA ARG A 156 -8.73 -9.41 18.74
C ARG A 156 -10.09 -9.76 18.15
N ALA A 157 -11.17 -9.57 18.91
CA ALA A 157 -12.53 -9.82 18.42
C ALA A 157 -12.92 -8.89 17.26
N LEU A 158 -12.40 -7.65 17.23
CA LEU A 158 -12.64 -6.71 16.14
C LEU A 158 -11.88 -7.07 14.85
N PHE A 159 -10.91 -8.00 14.92
CA PHE A 159 -10.20 -8.51 13.75
C PHE A 159 -10.98 -9.62 13.01
N LEU A 160 -12.00 -10.21 13.65
CA LEU A 160 -12.77 -11.32 13.09
C LEU A 160 -13.44 -10.99 11.74
N PRO A 161 -14.01 -9.79 11.50
CA PRO A 161 -14.57 -9.45 10.19
C PRO A 161 -13.50 -9.48 9.07
N ILE A 162 -12.26 -9.05 9.36
CA ILE A 162 -11.14 -9.11 8.41
C ILE A 162 -10.81 -10.57 8.10
N ASP A 163 -10.66 -11.42 9.12
CA ASP A 163 -10.38 -12.86 8.95
C ASP A 163 -11.42 -13.59 8.07
N ILE A 164 -12.65 -13.08 8.01
CA ILE A 164 -13.77 -13.69 7.24
C ILE A 164 -13.84 -13.11 5.82
N LEU A 165 -13.58 -11.81 5.66
CA LEU A 165 -13.79 -11.08 4.40
C LEU A 165 -12.59 -11.17 3.46
N GLU A 166 -11.38 -11.33 4.02
CA GLU A 166 -10.13 -11.37 3.26
C GLU A 166 -9.98 -12.68 2.44
N PRO A 167 -9.33 -12.62 1.27
CA PRO A 167 -9.17 -13.77 0.38
C PRO A 167 -8.28 -14.87 0.97
N LYS A 168 -8.30 -16.05 0.37
CA LYS A 168 -7.59 -17.25 0.86
C LYS A 168 -6.09 -17.06 1.17
N PRO A 169 -5.29 -16.27 0.41
CA PRO A 169 -3.86 -16.05 0.72
C PRO A 169 -3.61 -15.31 2.04
N PHE A 170 -4.60 -14.61 2.59
CA PHE A 170 -4.49 -13.76 3.78
C PHE A 170 -3.95 -14.51 5.01
N LYS A 171 -4.60 -15.58 5.44
CA LYS A 171 -4.23 -16.30 6.67
C LYS A 171 -2.79 -16.82 6.65
N PRO A 172 -2.34 -17.53 5.60
CA PRO A 172 -0.95 -17.94 5.49
C PRO A 172 0.02 -16.76 5.46
N PHE A 173 -0.39 -15.63 4.87
CA PHE A 173 0.50 -14.48 4.73
C PHE A 173 0.76 -13.78 6.07
N ILE A 174 -0.27 -13.50 6.87
CA ILE A 174 -0.10 -12.78 8.16
C ILE A 174 0.71 -13.56 9.19
N GLU A 175 0.84 -14.90 9.02
CA GLU A 175 1.63 -15.78 9.88
C GLU A 175 3.11 -15.89 9.42
N LYS A 176 3.45 -15.34 8.24
CA LYS A 176 4.82 -15.35 7.72
C LYS A 176 5.77 -14.51 8.58
N ASP A 177 6.99 -14.99 8.69
CA ASP A 177 8.13 -14.16 9.06
C ASP A 177 8.46 -13.21 7.90
N LEU A 178 8.02 -11.96 8.00
CA LEU A 178 8.19 -10.99 6.91
C LEU A 178 9.65 -10.58 6.71
N TYR A 179 10.52 -10.71 7.69
CA TYR A 179 11.95 -10.46 7.51
C TYR A 179 12.55 -11.47 6.53
N ARG A 180 12.34 -12.77 6.79
CA ARG A 180 12.76 -13.84 5.87
C ARG A 180 12.02 -13.79 4.53
N TYR A 181 10.75 -13.37 4.55
CA TYR A 181 9.97 -13.23 3.33
C TYR A 181 10.61 -12.23 2.38
N PHE A 182 10.89 -11.00 2.83
CA PHE A 182 11.48 -9.96 1.98
C PHE A 182 12.95 -10.23 1.64
N GLU A 183 13.70 -10.86 2.53
CA GLU A 183 15.09 -11.25 2.26
C GLU A 183 15.23 -12.15 1.04
N ARG A 184 14.29 -13.09 0.82
CA ARG A 184 14.25 -13.95 -0.37
C ARG A 184 14.16 -13.16 -1.69
N TYR A 185 13.61 -11.95 -1.64
CA TYR A 185 13.49 -11.06 -2.80
C TYR A 185 14.61 -10.01 -2.86
N GLY A 186 15.65 -10.15 -2.02
CA GLY A 186 16.76 -9.19 -1.97
C GLY A 186 16.35 -7.82 -1.41
N LEU A 187 15.44 -7.84 -0.43
CA LEU A 187 14.98 -6.68 0.32
C LEU A 187 15.23 -6.90 1.81
N LYS A 188 15.78 -5.90 2.50
CA LYS A 188 16.04 -5.93 3.93
C LYS A 188 15.05 -5.04 4.67
N VAL A 189 14.40 -5.56 5.69
CA VAL A 189 13.59 -4.75 6.62
C VAL A 189 14.54 -3.91 7.47
N VAL A 190 14.42 -2.59 7.39
CA VAL A 190 15.24 -1.63 8.15
C VAL A 190 14.46 -0.98 9.29
N SER A 191 13.14 -1.06 9.26
CA SER A 191 12.27 -0.58 10.32
C SER A 191 10.94 -1.32 10.28
N GLU A 192 10.36 -1.61 11.44
CA GLU A 192 9.02 -2.13 11.60
C GLU A 192 8.31 -1.34 12.71
N VAL A 193 7.10 -0.88 12.43
CA VAL A 193 6.24 -0.18 13.37
C VAL A 193 4.91 -0.93 13.47
N HIS A 194 4.55 -1.34 14.67
CA HIS A 194 3.28 -2.00 14.95
C HIS A 194 2.20 -0.97 15.27
N CYS A 195 1.10 -1.05 14.54
CA CYS A 195 -0.11 -0.25 14.76
C CYS A 195 -1.19 -1.13 15.41
N ASP A 196 -2.40 -0.60 15.62
CA ASP A 196 -3.44 -1.36 16.33
C ASP A 196 -3.86 -2.67 15.63
N TYR A 197 -3.97 -2.66 14.29
CA TYR A 197 -4.41 -3.81 13.47
C TYR A 197 -3.54 -4.06 12.25
N SER A 198 -2.45 -3.35 12.17
CA SER A 198 -1.53 -3.40 11.04
C SER A 198 -0.11 -3.15 11.49
N ARG A 199 0.83 -3.41 10.59
CA ARG A 199 2.23 -3.05 10.75
C ARG A 199 2.73 -2.34 9.49
N VAL A 200 3.68 -1.46 9.68
CA VAL A 200 4.38 -0.77 8.60
C VAL A 200 5.84 -1.19 8.61
N LEU A 201 6.30 -1.72 7.49
CA LEU A 201 7.70 -2.08 7.31
C LEU A 201 8.36 -1.14 6.30
N LYS A 202 9.57 -0.68 6.60
CA LYS A 202 10.43 0.02 5.65
C LYS A 202 11.49 -0.94 5.15
N LEU A 203 11.58 -1.07 3.84
CA LEU A 203 12.49 -1.98 3.17
C LEU A 203 13.49 -1.19 2.34
N LYS A 204 14.74 -1.67 2.34
CA LYS A 204 15.80 -1.24 1.41
C LYS A 204 16.29 -2.43 0.60
N ARG A 205 16.99 -2.14 -0.50
CA ARG A 205 17.74 -3.19 -1.20
C ARG A 205 18.74 -3.82 -0.24
N SER A 206 18.84 -5.15 -0.27
CA SER A 206 19.95 -5.82 0.41
C SER A 206 21.25 -5.43 -0.31
N GLU A 207 22.24 -4.99 0.44
CA GLU A 207 23.61 -4.87 -0.06
C GLU A 207 24.17 -6.30 -0.15
N TYR A 208 24.63 -6.69 -1.33
CA TYR A 208 25.39 -7.92 -1.55
C TYR A 208 26.88 -7.63 -1.40
#